data_c445e1949ec302d1a66596360043b41d
#
_entry.id   c445e1949ec302d1a66596360043b41d
#
_cell.length_a   1.000
_cell.length_b   1.000
_cell.length_c   1.000
_cell.angle_alpha   90.00
_cell.angle_beta   90.00
_cell.angle_gamma   90.00
#
_symmetry.space_group_name_H-M   'P 1'
#
loop_
_entity.id
_entity.type
_entity.pdbx_description
1 polymer ?
#
loop_
_entity_poly.entity_id
_entity_poly.type
_entity_poly.pdbx_seq_one_letter_code
_entity_poly.pdbx_strand_id
1 'polypeptide(L)'
;PDSHGPTLGWTQGMGVLKFRLPSDEAAARVAGQRRVYTTGLDRTPGRLGLDFRNGLMTCSSDASESGRLFTPWPVPGFGAPVVGTATLGERPSPYVLALELARGKLNDVRNQMADWTQLGLRTDSALADLLRDSRRAFVRAALDAADPDASFVAAQESLEASTRAGALLTETYLAQVLQNRLAVTGRLGTGLTCVLSGDPDRAAGSTSWPAT
;
A
#
# COMPACT_ATOMS: atom_id res chain seq x y z
N PRO A 1 0.78 50.74 25.59
CA PRO A 1 1.33 49.56 26.23
C PRO A 1 0.94 48.33 25.43
N ASP A 2 1.93 47.90 24.66
CA ASP A 2 1.80 46.81 23.70
C ASP A 2 1.95 45.47 24.41
N SER A 3 0.90 44.68 24.47
CA SER A 3 0.94 43.31 24.93
C SER A 3 1.12 42.37 23.71
N HIS A 4 2.35 42.16 23.29
CA HIS A 4 2.71 41.07 22.40
C HIS A 4 2.71 39.78 23.23
N GLY A 5 1.63 38.98 23.10
CA GLY A 5 1.58 37.63 23.64
C GLY A 5 2.65 36.77 22.94
N PRO A 6 3.26 35.79 23.63
CA PRO A 6 4.29 34.96 23.03
C PRO A 6 3.62 34.07 21.96
N THR A 7 3.99 34.26 20.70
CA THR A 7 3.79 33.30 19.64
C THR A 7 4.55 32.03 20.03
N LEU A 8 3.84 31.04 20.52
CA LEU A 8 4.34 29.67 20.68
C LEU A 8 4.70 29.16 19.29
N GLY A 9 5.94 29.39 18.91
CA GLY A 9 6.57 28.77 17.75
C GLY A 9 6.73 27.30 18.02
N TRP A 10 5.83 26.49 17.51
CA TRP A 10 6.00 25.03 17.39
C TRP A 10 7.02 24.77 16.29
N THR A 11 8.32 24.89 16.60
CA THR A 11 9.38 24.29 15.80
C THR A 11 9.52 22.82 16.19
N GLN A 12 8.45 22.05 16.09
CA GLN A 12 8.61 20.60 15.96
C GLN A 12 9.16 20.36 14.56
N GLY A 13 10.33 19.74 14.47
CA GLY A 13 11.00 19.44 13.21
C GLY A 13 10.03 18.66 12.30
N MET A 14 9.67 19.27 11.17
CA MET A 14 8.87 18.61 10.16
C MET A 14 9.76 17.59 9.46
N GLY A 15 9.42 16.32 9.55
CA GLY A 15 10.06 15.27 8.77
C GLY A 15 9.80 15.49 7.27
N VAL A 16 10.86 15.41 6.46
CA VAL A 16 10.77 15.63 5.01
C VAL A 16 11.23 14.38 4.27
N LEU A 17 10.32 13.76 3.54
CA LEU A 17 10.63 12.68 2.63
C LEU A 17 10.58 13.18 1.19
N LYS A 18 11.62 12.88 0.42
CA LYS A 18 11.71 13.25 -0.99
C LYS A 18 11.65 12.02 -1.85
N PHE A 19 10.83 12.06 -2.90
CA PHE A 19 10.64 10.94 -3.82
C PHE A 19 10.83 11.38 -5.27
N ARG A 20 11.60 10.59 -6.02
CA ARG A 20 11.67 10.70 -7.47
C ARG A 20 10.56 9.86 -8.08
N LEU A 21 9.88 10.45 -9.06
CA LEU A 21 8.81 9.82 -9.82
C LEU A 21 9.32 9.50 -11.23
N PRO A 22 8.80 8.45 -11.89
CA PRO A 22 9.29 8.02 -13.20
C PRO A 22 8.94 8.99 -14.33
N SER A 23 7.86 9.79 -14.19
CA SER A 23 7.45 10.76 -15.19
C SER A 23 6.58 11.85 -14.58
N ASP A 24 6.42 12.96 -15.30
CA ASP A 24 5.51 14.04 -14.91
C ASP A 24 4.03 13.58 -14.90
N GLU A 25 3.66 12.61 -15.74
CA GLU A 25 2.33 12.01 -15.73
C GLU A 25 2.08 11.23 -14.43
N ALA A 26 3.08 10.47 -13.96
CA ALA A 26 2.99 9.78 -12.67
C ALA A 26 2.91 10.80 -11.52
N ALA A 27 3.66 11.90 -11.60
CA ALA A 27 3.59 13.00 -10.63
C ALA A 27 2.19 13.65 -10.61
N ALA A 28 1.63 13.97 -11.78
CA ALA A 28 0.28 14.54 -11.89
C ALA A 28 -0.79 13.57 -11.35
N ARG A 29 -0.63 12.28 -11.61
CA ARG A 29 -1.54 11.23 -11.11
C ARG A 29 -1.52 11.16 -9.59
N VAL A 30 -0.35 11.18 -8.96
CA VAL A 30 -0.23 11.17 -7.49
C VAL A 30 -0.73 12.49 -6.89
N ALA A 31 -0.40 13.63 -7.52
CA ALA A 31 -0.84 14.96 -7.07
C ALA A 31 -2.36 15.12 -7.09
N GLY A 32 -3.05 14.54 -8.09
CA GLY A 32 -4.51 14.55 -8.19
C GLY A 32 -5.22 13.65 -7.18
N GLN A 33 -4.50 12.83 -6.41
CA GLN A 33 -5.09 11.87 -5.47
C GLN A 33 -5.30 12.51 -4.09
N ARG A 34 -6.56 12.57 -3.64
CA ARG A 34 -6.93 12.99 -2.28
C ARG A 34 -6.63 11.94 -1.19
N ARG A 35 -6.06 10.79 -1.56
CA ARG A 35 -5.84 9.62 -0.69
C ARG A 35 -4.36 9.35 -0.44
N VAL A 36 -3.52 10.38 -0.52
CA VAL A 36 -2.10 10.28 -0.14
C VAL A 36 -1.99 10.70 1.32
N TYR A 37 -1.35 9.87 2.14
CA TYR A 37 -1.13 10.15 3.55
C TYR A 37 0.16 9.49 4.05
N THR A 38 0.67 9.99 5.15
CA THR A 38 1.79 9.38 5.88
C THR A 38 1.32 8.83 7.21
N THR A 39 2.05 7.85 7.72
CA THR A 39 1.90 7.40 9.11
C THR A 39 3.26 7.42 9.79
N GLY A 40 3.27 7.72 11.08
CA GLY A 40 4.43 7.51 11.93
C GLY A 40 4.67 6.03 12.25
N LEU A 41 5.57 5.75 13.19
CA LEU A 41 5.88 4.40 13.67
C LEU A 41 4.68 3.77 14.40
N ASP A 42 3.85 4.58 15.04
CA ASP A 42 2.62 4.20 15.73
C ASP A 42 1.45 3.88 14.77
N ARG A 43 1.68 4.00 13.45
CA ARG A 43 0.69 3.84 12.38
C ARG A 43 -0.46 4.84 12.40
N THR A 44 -0.35 5.91 13.19
CA THR A 44 -1.33 6.99 13.19
C THR A 44 -1.14 7.86 11.95
N PRO A 45 -2.22 8.14 11.18
CA PRO A 45 -2.13 9.07 10.05
C PRO A 45 -1.79 10.49 10.53
N GLY A 46 -0.75 11.08 9.94
CA GLY A 46 -0.30 12.44 10.19
C GLY A 46 -0.80 13.43 9.12
N ARG A 47 -0.65 14.71 9.40
CA ARG A 47 -0.84 15.76 8.39
C ARG A 47 0.26 15.66 7.35
N LEU A 48 -0.10 15.81 6.09
CA LEU A 48 0.81 15.70 4.97
C LEU A 48 0.71 16.94 4.08
N GLY A 49 1.83 17.64 3.92
CA GLY A 49 2.04 18.61 2.86
C GLY A 49 2.70 17.93 1.66
N LEU A 50 2.17 18.16 0.45
CA LEU A 50 2.75 17.65 -0.79
C LEU A 50 3.15 18.82 -1.68
N ASP A 51 4.38 18.78 -2.18
CA ASP A 51 4.88 19.69 -3.22
C ASP A 51 5.49 18.88 -4.37
N PHE A 52 5.20 19.30 -5.60
CA PHE A 52 5.65 18.61 -6.82
C PHE A 52 6.42 19.59 -7.68
N ARG A 53 7.71 19.35 -7.89
CA ARG A 53 8.57 20.18 -8.74
C ARG A 53 9.58 19.32 -9.48
N ASN A 54 9.66 19.47 -10.79
CA ASN A 54 10.70 18.86 -11.62
C ASN A 54 10.85 17.32 -11.42
N GLY A 55 9.75 16.58 -11.40
CA GLY A 55 9.76 15.13 -11.19
C GLY A 55 10.08 14.69 -9.75
N LEU A 56 10.18 15.65 -8.82
CA LEU A 56 10.40 15.40 -7.41
C LEU A 56 9.11 15.67 -6.62
N MET A 57 8.68 14.70 -5.83
CA MET A 57 7.63 14.86 -4.83
C MET A 57 8.29 15.04 -3.46
N THR A 58 7.97 16.14 -2.81
CA THR A 58 8.37 16.41 -1.43
C THR A 58 7.18 16.26 -0.52
N CYS A 59 7.31 15.38 0.47
CA CYS A 59 6.31 15.12 1.50
C CYS A 59 6.80 15.71 2.82
N SER A 60 6.09 16.69 3.35
CA SER A 60 6.36 17.25 4.68
C SER A 60 5.30 16.74 5.66
N SER A 61 5.75 16.19 6.78
CA SER A 61 4.91 15.63 7.83
C SER A 61 5.20 16.31 9.15
N ASP A 62 4.21 16.42 10.01
CA ASP A 62 4.37 16.88 11.41
C ASP A 62 5.11 15.85 12.29
N ALA A 63 5.26 14.61 11.83
CA ALA A 63 6.11 13.63 12.49
C ALA A 63 7.57 13.81 12.04
N SER A 64 8.47 14.04 13.00
CA SER A 64 9.93 14.15 12.76
C SER A 64 10.61 12.77 12.67
N GLU A 65 9.87 11.70 12.86
CA GLU A 65 10.36 10.33 12.89
C GLU A 65 10.22 9.64 11.53
N SER A 66 10.84 8.47 11.43
CA SER A 66 10.63 7.55 10.30
C SER A 66 9.15 7.23 10.12
N GLY A 67 8.69 7.18 8.89
CA GLY A 67 7.29 6.94 8.58
C GLY A 67 7.07 6.18 7.28
N ARG A 68 5.82 5.86 7.00
CA ARG A 68 5.40 5.24 5.74
C ARG A 68 4.54 6.23 4.95
N LEU A 69 4.76 6.27 3.65
CA LEU A 69 3.89 6.98 2.72
C LEU A 69 2.90 5.98 2.10
N PHE A 70 1.64 6.35 2.07
CA PHE A 70 0.57 5.58 1.42
C PHE A 70 -0.01 6.38 0.25
N THR A 71 -0.12 5.76 -0.90
CA THR A 71 -0.68 6.39 -2.11
C THR A 71 -1.42 5.37 -2.96
N PRO A 72 -2.53 5.74 -3.62
CA PRO A 72 -3.08 4.93 -4.69
C PRO A 72 -2.05 4.76 -5.81
N TRP A 73 -1.81 3.52 -6.21
CA TRP A 73 -0.83 3.20 -7.23
C TRP A 73 -1.37 2.17 -8.22
N PRO A 74 -1.24 2.40 -9.52
CA PRO A 74 -1.76 1.48 -10.51
C PRO A 74 -1.00 0.15 -10.47
N VAL A 75 -1.75 -0.95 -10.32
CA VAL A 75 -1.22 -2.31 -10.36
C VAL A 75 -2.02 -3.10 -11.39
N PRO A 76 -1.40 -3.65 -12.43
CA PRO A 76 -2.10 -4.41 -13.46
C PRO A 76 -2.98 -5.52 -12.88
N GLY A 77 -4.24 -5.57 -13.30
CA GLY A 77 -5.23 -6.54 -12.80
C GLY A 77 -5.86 -6.20 -11.44
N PHE A 78 -5.40 -5.14 -10.75
CA PHE A 78 -5.87 -4.75 -9.41
C PHE A 78 -6.38 -3.31 -9.34
N GLY A 79 -6.40 -2.59 -10.45
CA GLY A 79 -6.76 -1.16 -10.47
C GLY A 79 -5.70 -0.29 -9.80
N ALA A 80 -6.14 0.61 -8.92
CA ALA A 80 -5.25 1.50 -8.17
C ALA A 80 -5.44 1.33 -6.65
N PRO A 81 -4.99 0.22 -6.06
CA PRO A 81 -5.04 0.04 -4.62
C PRO A 81 -4.16 1.07 -3.91
N VAL A 82 -4.48 1.36 -2.66
CA VAL A 82 -3.58 2.13 -1.80
C VAL A 82 -2.41 1.24 -1.38
N VAL A 83 -1.20 1.65 -1.74
CA VAL A 83 0.04 0.93 -1.43
C VAL A 83 0.90 1.79 -0.51
N GLY A 84 1.49 1.16 0.50
CA GLY A 84 2.41 1.81 1.43
C GLY A 84 3.87 1.52 1.09
N THR A 85 4.74 2.50 1.32
CA THR A 85 6.18 2.25 1.30
C THR A 85 6.61 1.39 2.50
N ALA A 86 7.84 0.92 2.52
CA ALA A 86 8.46 0.53 3.78
C ALA A 86 8.59 1.75 4.71
N THR A 87 8.96 1.53 5.97
CA THR A 87 9.32 2.63 6.88
C THR A 87 10.58 3.31 6.35
N LEU A 88 10.50 4.62 6.16
CA LEU A 88 11.54 5.46 5.59
C LEU A 88 11.95 6.52 6.60
N GLY A 89 13.26 6.76 6.68
CA GLY A 89 13.82 7.88 7.43
C GLY A 89 14.09 9.07 6.52
N GLU A 90 14.28 10.23 7.11
CA GLU A 90 14.74 11.42 6.40
C GLU A 90 16.17 11.22 5.87
N ARG A 91 16.41 11.60 4.62
CA ARG A 91 17.75 11.57 4.00
C ARG A 91 17.89 12.65 2.93
N PRO A 92 19.15 13.11 2.64
CA PRO A 92 19.40 14.13 1.62
C PRO A 92 18.97 13.69 0.21
N SER A 93 19.27 12.44 -0.16
CA SER A 93 18.96 11.90 -1.51
C SER A 93 17.50 11.46 -1.58
N PRO A 94 16.79 11.79 -2.68
CA PRO A 94 15.42 11.32 -2.86
C PRO A 94 15.35 9.79 -3.00
N TYR A 95 14.25 9.22 -2.55
CA TYR A 95 13.87 7.83 -2.78
C TYR A 95 13.28 7.67 -4.19
N VAL A 96 13.38 6.50 -4.78
CA VAL A 96 12.59 6.13 -5.97
C VAL A 96 11.24 5.61 -5.48
N LEU A 97 10.16 6.35 -5.74
CA LEU A 97 8.85 6.03 -5.15
C LEU A 97 8.39 4.61 -5.47
N ALA A 98 8.43 4.20 -6.73
CA ALA A 98 7.99 2.87 -7.15
C ALA A 98 8.77 1.75 -6.44
N LEU A 99 10.09 1.91 -6.27
CA LEU A 99 10.94 0.97 -5.54
C LEU A 99 10.52 0.84 -4.07
N GLU A 100 10.23 1.96 -3.42
CA GLU A 100 9.81 1.96 -2.01
C GLU A 100 8.41 1.38 -1.81
N LEU A 101 7.49 1.59 -2.77
CA LEU A 101 6.18 0.93 -2.77
C LEU A 101 6.29 -0.58 -2.96
N ALA A 102 7.15 -1.02 -3.88
CA ALA A 102 7.43 -2.45 -4.07
C ALA A 102 8.04 -3.09 -2.82
N ARG A 103 9.00 -2.39 -2.18
CA ARG A 103 9.60 -2.82 -0.90
C ARG A 103 8.54 -2.96 0.19
N GLY A 104 7.69 -1.94 0.34
CA GLY A 104 6.64 -1.94 1.35
C GLY A 104 5.66 -3.09 1.15
N LYS A 105 5.14 -3.27 -0.07
CA LYS A 105 4.19 -4.34 -0.38
C LYS A 105 4.78 -5.73 -0.18
N LEU A 106 6.00 -5.96 -0.65
CA LEU A 106 6.70 -7.24 -0.46
C LEU A 106 6.91 -7.56 1.02
N ASN A 107 7.31 -6.57 1.82
CA ASN A 107 7.46 -6.73 3.27
C ASN A 107 6.12 -7.03 3.95
N ASP A 108 5.06 -6.31 3.62
CA ASP A 108 3.73 -6.51 4.21
C ASP A 108 3.23 -7.94 3.96
N VAL A 109 3.36 -8.45 2.73
CA VAL A 109 2.93 -9.82 2.40
C VAL A 109 3.78 -10.87 3.11
N ARG A 110 5.09 -10.68 3.17
CA ARG A 110 6.00 -11.62 3.87
C ARG A 110 5.74 -11.66 5.37
N ASN A 111 5.54 -10.51 5.99
CA ASN A 111 5.23 -10.44 7.42
C ASN A 111 3.89 -11.11 7.71
N GLN A 112 2.85 -10.80 6.92
CA GLN A 112 1.54 -11.42 7.08
C GLN A 112 1.59 -12.95 6.87
N MET A 113 2.36 -13.42 5.89
CA MET A 113 2.56 -14.85 5.68
C MET A 113 3.25 -15.50 6.89
N ALA A 114 4.28 -14.86 7.45
CA ALA A 114 4.99 -15.35 8.61
C ALA A 114 4.06 -15.46 9.83
N ASP A 115 3.29 -14.40 10.12
CA ASP A 115 2.32 -14.37 11.23
C ASP A 115 1.27 -15.46 11.08
N TRP A 116 0.69 -15.61 9.90
CA TRP A 116 -0.35 -16.63 9.68
C TRP A 116 0.20 -18.05 9.64
N THR A 117 1.44 -18.25 9.20
CA THR A 117 2.12 -19.54 9.28
C THR A 117 2.33 -19.97 10.73
N GLN A 118 2.68 -19.04 11.62
CA GLN A 118 2.77 -19.32 13.07
C GLN A 118 1.40 -19.73 13.66
N LEU A 119 0.30 -19.25 13.09
CA LEU A 119 -1.06 -19.61 13.47
C LEU A 119 -1.56 -20.91 12.78
N GLY A 120 -0.69 -21.58 12.02
CA GLY A 120 -1.00 -22.89 11.40
C GLY A 120 -1.44 -22.80 9.92
N LEU A 121 -1.32 -21.64 9.27
CA LEU A 121 -1.57 -21.53 7.83
C LEU A 121 -0.59 -22.44 7.06
N ARG A 122 -1.14 -23.24 6.14
CA ARG A 122 -0.36 -24.03 5.17
C ARG A 122 -0.38 -23.32 3.82
N THR A 123 0.79 -23.08 3.27
CA THR A 123 0.96 -22.45 1.97
C THR A 123 1.47 -23.46 0.94
N ASP A 124 1.16 -23.23 -0.31
CA ASP A 124 1.62 -24.03 -1.44
C ASP A 124 2.87 -23.42 -2.13
N SER A 125 3.38 -24.11 -3.15
CA SER A 125 4.51 -23.64 -3.94
C SER A 125 4.19 -22.40 -4.77
N ALA A 126 2.92 -22.21 -5.18
CA ALA A 126 2.52 -21.09 -6.02
C ALA A 126 2.74 -19.74 -5.30
N LEU A 127 2.41 -19.67 -4.00
CA LEU A 127 2.69 -18.50 -3.19
C LEU A 127 4.20 -18.25 -3.03
N ALA A 128 4.98 -19.31 -2.81
CA ALA A 128 6.44 -19.22 -2.69
C ALA A 128 7.08 -18.74 -4.00
N ASP A 129 6.57 -19.18 -5.15
CA ASP A 129 7.03 -18.77 -6.46
C ASP A 129 6.76 -17.29 -6.72
N LEU A 130 5.55 -16.81 -6.46
CA LEU A 130 5.19 -15.39 -6.57
C LEU A 130 6.08 -14.49 -5.69
N LEU A 131 6.35 -14.90 -4.46
CA LEU A 131 7.23 -14.15 -3.56
C LEU A 131 8.69 -14.17 -4.03
N ARG A 132 9.15 -15.27 -4.61
CA ARG A 132 10.49 -15.37 -5.20
C ARG A 132 10.62 -14.44 -6.42
N ASP A 133 9.62 -14.42 -7.30
CA ASP A 133 9.60 -13.57 -8.49
C ASP A 133 9.54 -12.10 -8.12
N SER A 134 8.66 -11.73 -7.16
CA SER A 134 8.62 -10.38 -6.61
C SER A 134 9.97 -9.95 -6.05
N ARG A 135 10.64 -10.82 -5.27
CA ARG A 135 11.96 -10.50 -4.71
C ARG A 135 13.03 -10.33 -5.79
N ARG A 136 13.01 -11.17 -6.83
CA ARG A 136 13.95 -11.04 -7.95
C ARG A 136 13.77 -9.72 -8.70
N ALA A 137 12.53 -9.36 -8.98
CA ALA A 137 12.21 -8.09 -9.62
C ALA A 137 12.60 -6.90 -8.72
N PHE A 138 12.34 -6.98 -7.41
CA PHE A 138 12.77 -5.96 -6.44
C PHE A 138 14.28 -5.78 -6.42
N VAL A 139 15.06 -6.87 -6.45
CA VAL A 139 16.53 -6.78 -6.47
C VAL A 139 17.01 -6.11 -7.75
N ARG A 140 16.42 -6.42 -8.92
CA ARG A 140 16.73 -5.70 -10.17
C ARG A 140 16.43 -4.20 -10.04
N ALA A 141 15.24 -3.86 -9.58
CA ALA A 141 14.86 -2.46 -9.37
C ALA A 141 15.83 -1.71 -8.43
N ALA A 142 16.33 -2.39 -7.40
CA ALA A 142 17.27 -1.79 -6.45
C ALA A 142 18.68 -1.62 -7.04
N LEU A 143 19.13 -2.52 -7.91
CA LEU A 143 20.40 -2.41 -8.62
C LEU A 143 20.36 -1.26 -9.64
N ASP A 144 19.21 -1.05 -10.28
CA ASP A 144 19.00 -0.01 -11.29
C ASP A 144 18.51 1.32 -10.67
N ALA A 145 18.61 1.51 -9.35
CA ALA A 145 18.10 2.71 -8.67
C ALA A 145 18.75 4.04 -9.12
N ALA A 146 19.89 3.99 -9.79
CA ALA A 146 20.52 5.15 -10.41
C ALA A 146 19.81 5.58 -11.72
N ASP A 147 19.17 4.63 -12.43
CA ASP A 147 18.32 4.84 -13.59
C ASP A 147 16.85 4.69 -13.16
N PRO A 148 16.12 5.81 -12.98
CA PRO A 148 14.74 5.76 -12.48
C PRO A 148 13.77 5.01 -13.40
N ASP A 149 13.98 5.02 -14.71
CA ASP A 149 13.07 4.36 -15.67
C ASP A 149 13.26 2.85 -15.64
N ALA A 150 14.50 2.36 -15.67
CA ALA A 150 14.81 0.94 -15.52
C ALA A 150 14.36 0.40 -14.16
N SER A 151 14.66 1.14 -13.09
CA SER A 151 14.20 0.82 -11.73
C SER A 151 12.68 0.77 -11.63
N PHE A 152 11.96 1.68 -12.30
CA PHE A 152 10.50 1.72 -12.31
C PHE A 152 9.89 0.45 -12.89
N VAL A 153 10.35 0.00 -14.06
CA VAL A 153 9.81 -1.19 -14.72
C VAL A 153 9.95 -2.41 -13.79
N ALA A 154 11.14 -2.65 -13.26
CA ALA A 154 11.38 -3.78 -12.37
C ALA A 154 10.63 -3.66 -11.02
N ALA A 155 10.49 -2.43 -10.48
CA ALA A 155 9.70 -2.18 -9.27
C ALA A 155 8.21 -2.47 -9.51
N GLN A 156 7.68 -2.13 -10.68
CA GLN A 156 6.30 -2.39 -11.05
C GLN A 156 6.02 -3.90 -11.17
N GLU A 157 6.94 -4.68 -11.76
CA GLU A 157 6.85 -6.14 -11.78
C GLU A 157 6.86 -6.73 -10.37
N SER A 158 7.73 -6.23 -9.49
CA SER A 158 7.80 -6.67 -8.10
C SER A 158 6.50 -6.37 -7.36
N LEU A 159 5.93 -5.18 -7.57
CA LEU A 159 4.68 -4.75 -6.95
C LEU A 159 3.50 -5.61 -7.43
N GLU A 160 3.43 -5.91 -8.73
CA GLU A 160 2.40 -6.77 -9.29
C GLU A 160 2.48 -8.18 -8.70
N ALA A 161 3.67 -8.81 -8.71
CA ALA A 161 3.87 -10.16 -8.17
C ALA A 161 3.57 -10.22 -6.67
N SER A 162 4.00 -9.22 -5.87
CA SER A 162 3.69 -9.17 -4.44
C SER A 162 2.20 -8.91 -4.17
N THR A 163 1.50 -8.17 -5.04
CA THR A 163 0.06 -7.96 -4.90
C THR A 163 -0.71 -9.25 -5.20
N ARG A 164 -0.33 -9.99 -6.24
CA ARG A 164 -0.87 -11.34 -6.53
C ARG A 164 -0.60 -12.30 -5.38
N ALA A 165 0.61 -12.30 -4.83
CA ALA A 165 0.95 -13.10 -3.66
C ALA A 165 0.09 -12.77 -2.45
N GLY A 166 -0.18 -11.48 -2.20
CA GLY A 166 -1.06 -11.04 -1.11
C GLY A 166 -2.52 -11.49 -1.31
N ALA A 167 -3.04 -11.45 -2.53
CA ALA A 167 -4.36 -11.96 -2.86
C ALA A 167 -4.45 -13.47 -2.61
N LEU A 168 -3.52 -14.25 -3.17
CA LEU A 168 -3.47 -15.70 -2.98
C LEU A 168 -3.31 -16.09 -1.51
N LEU A 169 -2.46 -15.38 -0.76
CA LEU A 169 -2.28 -15.59 0.68
C LEU A 169 -3.61 -15.39 1.44
N THR A 170 -4.35 -14.34 1.11
CA THR A 170 -5.65 -14.05 1.73
C THR A 170 -6.69 -15.11 1.39
N GLU A 171 -6.79 -15.51 0.13
CA GLU A 171 -7.69 -16.57 -0.32
C GLU A 171 -7.38 -17.90 0.39
N THR A 172 -6.11 -18.29 0.45
CA THR A 172 -5.66 -19.51 1.14
C THR A 172 -6.01 -19.48 2.62
N TYR A 173 -5.77 -18.36 3.30
CA TYR A 173 -6.12 -18.18 4.70
C TYR A 173 -7.62 -18.31 4.94
N LEU A 174 -8.42 -17.58 4.16
CA LEU A 174 -9.88 -17.62 4.29
C LEU A 174 -10.44 -19.02 4.05
N ALA A 175 -9.96 -19.72 3.03
CA ALA A 175 -10.39 -21.08 2.74
C ALA A 175 -10.13 -22.03 3.92
N GLN A 176 -8.92 -21.99 4.49
CA GLN A 176 -8.56 -22.85 5.63
C GLN A 176 -9.34 -22.48 6.90
N VAL A 177 -9.51 -21.20 7.19
CA VAL A 177 -10.31 -20.75 8.35
C VAL A 177 -11.77 -21.17 8.24
N LEU A 178 -12.37 -21.01 7.04
CA LEU A 178 -13.75 -21.42 6.80
C LEU A 178 -13.93 -22.93 6.91
N GLN A 179 -13.00 -23.71 6.34
CA GLN A 179 -13.01 -25.18 6.47
C GLN A 179 -12.92 -25.62 7.93
N ASN A 180 -11.99 -25.04 8.71
CA ASN A 180 -11.85 -25.36 10.12
C ASN A 180 -13.11 -25.00 10.91
N ARG A 181 -13.70 -23.83 10.68
CA ARG A 181 -14.94 -23.41 11.35
C ARG A 181 -16.08 -24.34 11.02
N LEU A 182 -16.27 -24.68 9.76
CA LEU A 182 -17.33 -25.61 9.33
C LEU A 182 -17.14 -27.00 9.94
N ALA A 183 -15.90 -27.49 10.02
CA ALA A 183 -15.60 -28.79 10.63
C ALA A 183 -15.92 -28.82 12.13
N VAL A 184 -15.74 -27.71 12.85
CA VAL A 184 -15.99 -27.62 14.30
C VAL A 184 -17.44 -27.31 14.62
N THR A 185 -18.08 -26.39 13.90
CA THR A 185 -19.41 -25.86 14.26
C THR A 185 -20.54 -26.34 13.34
N GLY A 186 -20.20 -26.99 12.22
CA GLY A 186 -21.16 -27.45 11.20
C GLY A 186 -21.84 -26.31 10.41
N ARG A 187 -21.69 -25.08 10.83
CA ARG A 187 -22.25 -23.89 10.18
C ARG A 187 -21.42 -22.63 10.46
N LEU A 188 -21.55 -21.65 9.60
CA LEU A 188 -21.02 -20.31 9.87
C LEU A 188 -22.12 -19.47 10.57
N GLY A 189 -21.78 -18.90 11.72
CA GLY A 189 -22.67 -17.98 12.44
C GLY A 189 -22.70 -16.56 11.86
N THR A 190 -22.37 -16.41 10.59
CA THR A 190 -22.26 -15.10 9.90
C THR A 190 -23.40 -14.94 8.89
N GLY A 191 -24.03 -13.76 8.89
CA GLY A 191 -24.96 -13.33 7.85
C GLY A 191 -24.24 -12.45 6.83
N LEU A 192 -24.58 -12.59 5.56
CA LEU A 192 -24.19 -11.63 4.52
C LEU A 192 -25.22 -10.51 4.49
N THR A 193 -24.75 -9.28 4.69
CA THR A 193 -25.58 -8.08 4.53
C THR A 193 -25.10 -7.33 3.29
N CYS A 194 -26.01 -7.05 2.37
CA CYS A 194 -25.77 -6.19 1.24
C CYS A 194 -26.46 -4.85 1.49
N VAL A 195 -25.71 -3.76 1.53
CA VAL A 195 -26.27 -2.42 1.55
C VAL A 195 -26.52 -2.02 0.10
N LEU A 196 -27.78 -2.03 -0.30
CA LEU A 196 -28.19 -1.47 -1.58
C LEU A 196 -28.26 0.06 -1.41
N SER A 197 -27.42 0.80 -2.12
CA SER A 197 -27.57 2.26 -2.21
C SER A 197 -28.90 2.54 -2.90
N GLY A 198 -29.80 3.23 -2.15
CA GLY A 198 -31.22 3.29 -2.47
C GLY A 198 -31.57 4.22 -3.62
N ASP A 199 -31.23 3.84 -4.84
CA ASP A 199 -31.91 4.31 -6.04
C ASP A 199 -32.81 3.16 -6.53
N PRO A 200 -34.13 3.18 -6.21
CA PRO A 200 -35.05 2.09 -6.53
C PRO A 200 -35.18 1.88 -8.05
N ASP A 201 -34.93 2.89 -8.87
CA ASP A 201 -35.06 2.81 -10.34
C ASP A 201 -33.84 2.11 -10.98
N ARG A 202 -32.71 2.07 -10.29
CA ARG A 202 -31.51 1.37 -10.75
C ARG A 202 -31.48 -0.12 -10.34
N ALA A 203 -32.22 -0.52 -9.33
CA ALA A 203 -32.31 -1.88 -8.83
C ALA A 203 -33.17 -2.80 -9.71
N ALA A 204 -34.06 -2.26 -10.53
CA ALA A 204 -34.96 -3.03 -11.37
C ALA A 204 -34.28 -3.68 -12.61
N GLY A 205 -33.02 -3.34 -12.90
CA GLY A 205 -32.31 -3.81 -14.09
C GLY A 205 -31.30 -4.95 -13.90
N SER A 206 -31.06 -5.43 -12.68
CA SER A 206 -29.97 -6.38 -12.41
C SER A 206 -30.34 -7.65 -11.63
N THR A 207 -31.59 -8.09 -11.71
CA THR A 207 -32.01 -9.34 -11.06
C THR A 207 -31.96 -10.53 -12.02
N SER A 208 -30.76 -11.06 -12.24
CA SER A 208 -30.60 -12.46 -12.63
C SER A 208 -29.41 -13.07 -11.88
N TRP A 209 -29.65 -13.51 -10.65
CA TRP A 209 -28.77 -14.46 -10.00
C TRP A 209 -29.05 -15.85 -10.58
N PRO A 210 -28.02 -16.59 -11.01
CA PRO A 210 -28.24 -17.98 -11.39
C PRO A 210 -28.66 -18.75 -10.13
N ALA A 211 -29.80 -19.41 -10.21
CA ALA A 211 -30.23 -20.38 -9.20
C ALA A 211 -29.25 -21.56 -9.22
N THR A 212 -28.64 -21.86 -8.08
CA THR A 212 -27.97 -23.15 -7.81
C THR A 212 -28.94 -24.11 -7.18
#